data_b4cefad738127788f2975383f24b1a23
#
_entry.id   b4cefad738127788f2975383f24b1a23
#
_cell.length_a   1.000
_cell.length_b   1.000
_cell.length_c   1.000
_cell.angle_alpha   90.00
_cell.angle_beta   90.00
_cell.angle_gamma   90.00
#
_symmetry.space_group_name_H-M   'P 1'
#
loop_
_entity.id
_entity.type
_entity.pdbx_description
1 polymer ?
#
loop_
_entity_poly.entity_id
_entity_poly.type
_entity_poly.pdbx_seq_one_letter_code
_entity_poly.pdbx_strand_id
1 'polypeptide(L)'
;MAMILVTGGSGFIGRHVTEELLDNGYQVRVLDALIDQVHGDTEAALPESVEVIRGDVRDRHMVDKALEGVTGVIHLAAEVGVGQSMYEIARYVGANDLGTAVLLEAMIDQPIKKLVVASSMSVYGEGRYTTPDGDMLGFLRRRPEQVKGGQWDLRSEDGQSLVPVPTDEEKPVDLSSIYALTKYAQERQCLIFAEAYGVEAVALRLFNVFGAGQALSNPYTGVLANFAARLANHQPPLIFEDGNQRRDFVHVRDVAKAFRLALEKPKAAGQVINIGSGRAYRIKDVATLLADAMGLENIAPEILNKARSGDIRNCFADISKARELLGFEPTHMLENSLGPFVEWVANAGAIDRAAEMKRHLEERGLVS
;
A
#
# COMPACT_ATOMS: atom_id res chain seq x y z
N MET A 1 14.53 -2.86 -26.90
CA MET A 1 13.72 -2.29 -25.81
C MET A 1 14.12 -2.96 -24.51
N ALA A 2 14.12 -2.25 -23.39
CA ALA A 2 14.44 -2.85 -22.10
C ALA A 2 13.28 -3.76 -21.64
N MET A 3 13.59 -4.97 -21.22
CA MET A 3 12.62 -5.90 -20.63
C MET A 3 12.58 -5.70 -19.12
N ILE A 4 11.40 -5.40 -18.57
CA ILE A 4 11.17 -5.22 -17.14
C ILE A 4 10.33 -6.38 -16.61
N LEU A 5 10.82 -7.04 -15.56
CA LEU A 5 10.03 -7.98 -14.79
C LEU A 5 9.20 -7.24 -13.75
N VAL A 6 7.90 -7.50 -13.73
CA VAL A 6 6.99 -7.04 -12.67
C VAL A 6 6.50 -8.26 -11.88
N THR A 7 7.00 -8.45 -10.66
CA THR A 7 6.46 -9.51 -9.78
C THR A 7 5.18 -8.99 -9.10
N GLY A 8 4.15 -9.82 -9.01
CA GLY A 8 2.82 -9.35 -8.58
C GLY A 8 2.13 -8.47 -9.63
N GLY A 9 2.52 -8.63 -10.91
CA GLY A 9 2.09 -7.77 -12.01
C GLY A 9 0.62 -7.92 -12.40
N SER A 10 -0.04 -9.02 -12.05
CA SER A 10 -1.46 -9.22 -12.27
C SER A 10 -2.34 -8.62 -11.17
N GLY A 11 -1.76 -8.21 -10.05
CA GLY A 11 -2.45 -7.55 -8.95
C GLY A 11 -2.90 -6.12 -9.28
N PHE A 12 -3.61 -5.49 -8.33
CA PHE A 12 -4.18 -4.14 -8.50
C PHE A 12 -3.15 -3.10 -8.98
N ILE A 13 -2.06 -2.90 -8.23
CA ILE A 13 -1.01 -1.94 -8.60
C ILE A 13 -0.25 -2.44 -9.83
N GLY A 14 0.05 -3.75 -9.88
CA GLY A 14 0.87 -4.35 -10.92
C GLY A 14 0.33 -4.16 -12.33
N ARG A 15 -0.99 -4.24 -12.52
CA ARG A 15 -1.64 -4.00 -13.84
C ARG A 15 -1.41 -2.59 -14.32
N HIS A 16 -1.61 -1.60 -13.47
CA HIS A 16 -1.39 -0.20 -13.84
C HIS A 16 0.08 0.12 -14.08
N VAL A 17 1.00 -0.51 -13.31
CA VAL A 17 2.44 -0.41 -13.57
C VAL A 17 2.80 -1.04 -14.92
N THR A 18 2.22 -2.19 -15.24
CA THR A 18 2.41 -2.85 -16.53
C THR A 18 1.93 -1.98 -17.69
N GLU A 19 0.73 -1.41 -17.60
CA GLU A 19 0.19 -0.47 -18.59
C GLU A 19 1.11 0.77 -18.75
N GLU A 20 1.49 1.41 -17.65
CA GLU A 20 2.38 2.58 -17.66
C GLU A 20 3.72 2.27 -18.34
N LEU A 21 4.31 1.10 -18.11
CA LEU A 21 5.55 0.68 -18.73
C LEU A 21 5.39 0.46 -20.24
N LEU A 22 4.33 -0.24 -20.67
CA LEU A 22 4.03 -0.48 -22.08
C LEU A 22 3.83 0.83 -22.83
N ASP A 23 3.05 1.75 -22.28
CA ASP A 23 2.77 3.08 -22.85
C ASP A 23 4.04 3.93 -23.01
N ASN A 24 5.08 3.62 -22.24
CA ASN A 24 6.38 4.29 -22.30
C ASN A 24 7.47 3.45 -23.01
N GLY A 25 7.08 2.42 -23.79
CA GLY A 25 7.96 1.70 -24.72
C GLY A 25 8.82 0.61 -24.09
N TYR A 26 8.51 0.17 -22.87
CA TYR A 26 9.15 -1.00 -22.26
C TYR A 26 8.50 -2.31 -22.74
N GLN A 27 9.25 -3.38 -22.74
CA GLN A 27 8.71 -4.72 -22.77
C GLN A 27 8.48 -5.18 -21.33
N VAL A 28 7.38 -5.87 -21.07
CA VAL A 28 7.02 -6.29 -19.71
C VAL A 28 6.81 -7.78 -19.66
N ARG A 29 7.42 -8.41 -18.66
CA ARG A 29 7.12 -9.78 -18.22
C ARG A 29 6.55 -9.71 -16.82
N VAL A 30 5.56 -10.53 -16.54
CA VAL A 30 4.90 -10.62 -15.22
C VAL A 30 5.17 -11.99 -14.61
N LEU A 31 5.54 -12.02 -13.33
CA LEU A 31 5.52 -13.22 -12.48
C LEU A 31 4.46 -13.01 -11.41
N ASP A 32 3.44 -13.86 -11.38
CA ASP A 32 2.34 -13.77 -10.41
C ASP A 32 1.83 -15.16 -9.99
N ALA A 33 1.55 -15.33 -8.71
CA ALA A 33 1.01 -16.58 -8.18
C ALA A 33 -0.50 -16.73 -8.43
N LEU A 34 -1.18 -15.65 -8.85
CA LEU A 34 -2.63 -15.58 -9.10
C LEU A 34 -3.44 -16.11 -7.92
N ILE A 35 -3.21 -15.56 -6.73
CA ILE A 35 -3.85 -15.97 -5.48
C ILE A 35 -5.36 -15.64 -5.51
N ASP A 36 -6.23 -16.60 -5.27
CA ASP A 36 -7.69 -16.46 -5.31
C ASP A 36 -8.22 -15.31 -4.46
N GLN A 37 -7.64 -15.06 -3.29
CA GLN A 37 -8.02 -13.96 -2.41
C GLN A 37 -7.87 -12.57 -3.06
N VAL A 38 -6.95 -12.44 -4.02
CA VAL A 38 -6.64 -11.18 -4.73
C VAL A 38 -7.38 -11.12 -6.06
N HIS A 39 -7.39 -12.21 -6.82
CA HIS A 39 -7.85 -12.26 -8.20
C HIS A 39 -9.29 -12.79 -8.34
N GLY A 40 -9.80 -13.55 -7.33
CA GLY A 40 -11.07 -14.25 -7.45
C GLY A 40 -11.05 -15.26 -8.60
N ASP A 41 -12.22 -15.49 -9.20
CA ASP A 41 -12.39 -16.40 -10.34
C ASP A 41 -12.03 -15.75 -11.70
N THR A 42 -11.66 -14.47 -11.71
CA THR A 42 -11.33 -13.75 -12.94
C THR A 42 -9.83 -13.51 -13.05
N GLU A 43 -9.20 -14.15 -14.04
CA GLU A 43 -7.85 -13.75 -14.43
C GLU A 43 -7.88 -12.28 -14.86
N ALA A 44 -7.04 -11.47 -14.22
CA ALA A 44 -6.88 -10.09 -14.64
C ALA A 44 -6.29 -10.08 -16.06
N ALA A 45 -7.08 -9.65 -17.02
CA ALA A 45 -6.65 -9.57 -18.41
C ALA A 45 -5.55 -8.50 -18.53
N LEU A 46 -4.31 -8.94 -18.65
CA LEU A 46 -3.20 -8.11 -19.12
C LEU A 46 -3.21 -8.09 -20.65
N PRO A 47 -2.64 -7.05 -21.29
CA PRO A 47 -2.50 -7.01 -22.75
C PRO A 47 -1.79 -8.26 -23.29
N GLU A 48 -2.19 -8.77 -24.45
CA GLU A 48 -1.61 -9.97 -25.09
C GLU A 48 -0.09 -9.85 -25.34
N SER A 49 0.43 -8.64 -25.40
CA SER A 49 1.87 -8.37 -25.54
C SER A 49 2.68 -8.65 -24.28
N VAL A 50 2.04 -8.91 -23.14
CA VAL A 50 2.70 -9.19 -21.86
C VAL A 50 2.86 -10.69 -21.69
N GLU A 51 4.11 -11.13 -21.50
CA GLU A 51 4.37 -12.50 -21.09
C GLU A 51 4.06 -12.70 -19.61
N VAL A 52 3.04 -13.51 -19.29
CA VAL A 52 2.66 -13.82 -17.91
C VAL A 52 3.17 -15.21 -17.55
N ILE A 53 4.03 -15.26 -16.53
CA ILE A 53 4.49 -16.51 -15.91
C ILE A 53 3.68 -16.71 -14.63
N ARG A 54 2.83 -17.73 -14.61
CA ARG A 54 2.13 -18.14 -13.40
C ARG A 54 3.10 -18.89 -12.48
N GLY A 55 3.48 -18.28 -11.37
CA GLY A 55 4.45 -18.86 -10.43
C GLY A 55 4.58 -18.05 -9.16
N ASP A 56 5.00 -18.72 -8.11
CA ASP A 56 5.24 -18.11 -6.81
C ASP A 56 6.67 -17.54 -6.76
N VAL A 57 6.83 -16.34 -6.21
CA VAL A 57 8.14 -15.70 -6.04
C VAL A 57 9.07 -16.47 -5.09
N ARG A 58 8.54 -17.41 -4.31
CA ARG A 58 9.30 -18.36 -3.47
C ARG A 58 9.86 -19.54 -4.25
N ASP A 59 9.39 -19.78 -5.46
CA ASP A 59 9.87 -20.86 -6.33
C ASP A 59 11.06 -20.36 -7.17
N ARG A 60 12.27 -20.77 -6.77
CA ARG A 60 13.51 -20.38 -7.45
C ARG A 60 13.48 -20.66 -8.94
N HIS A 61 12.95 -21.80 -9.38
CA HIS A 61 12.90 -22.16 -10.79
C HIS A 61 12.01 -21.20 -11.60
N MET A 62 10.84 -20.83 -11.04
CA MET A 62 9.95 -19.86 -11.68
C MET A 62 10.56 -18.46 -11.71
N VAL A 63 11.30 -18.08 -10.67
CA VAL A 63 12.01 -16.78 -10.61
C VAL A 63 13.14 -16.75 -11.62
N ASP A 64 13.98 -17.79 -11.72
CA ASP A 64 15.06 -17.89 -12.71
C ASP A 64 14.51 -17.74 -14.14
N LYS A 65 13.44 -18.46 -14.47
CA LYS A 65 12.74 -18.34 -15.76
C LYS A 65 12.22 -16.93 -16.00
N ALA A 66 11.65 -16.28 -14.99
CA ALA A 66 11.12 -14.93 -15.10
C ALA A 66 12.21 -13.88 -15.34
N LEU A 67 13.42 -14.12 -14.86
CA LEU A 67 14.56 -13.19 -14.99
C LEU A 67 15.31 -13.32 -16.33
N GLU A 68 15.05 -14.35 -17.16
CA GLU A 68 15.73 -14.52 -18.45
C GLU A 68 15.59 -13.30 -19.36
N GLY A 69 16.71 -12.65 -19.70
CA GLY A 69 16.74 -11.47 -20.58
C GLY A 69 16.20 -10.17 -19.96
N VAL A 70 15.92 -10.14 -18.66
CA VAL A 70 15.43 -8.98 -17.91
C VAL A 70 16.57 -8.01 -17.60
N THR A 71 16.31 -6.72 -17.71
CA THR A 71 17.28 -5.65 -17.43
C THR A 71 16.93 -4.83 -16.17
N GLY A 72 15.68 -4.92 -15.70
CA GLY A 72 15.21 -4.25 -14.50
C GLY A 72 14.02 -4.98 -13.88
N VAL A 73 13.85 -4.84 -12.57
CA VAL A 73 12.80 -5.49 -11.80
C VAL A 73 11.96 -4.45 -11.05
N ILE A 74 10.64 -4.59 -11.13
CA ILE A 74 9.69 -3.94 -10.20
C ILE A 74 9.10 -5.04 -9.33
N HIS A 75 9.43 -4.99 -8.03
CA HIS A 75 9.03 -6.00 -7.06
C HIS A 75 7.79 -5.55 -6.28
N LEU A 76 6.62 -6.05 -6.70
CA LEU A 76 5.32 -5.78 -6.05
C LEU A 76 4.75 -7.01 -5.34
N ALA A 77 5.23 -8.22 -5.64
CA ALA A 77 4.74 -9.45 -5.04
C ALA A 77 4.83 -9.40 -3.52
N ALA A 78 3.68 -9.43 -2.86
CA ALA A 78 3.56 -9.42 -1.41
C ALA A 78 2.15 -9.81 -0.96
N GLU A 79 2.05 -10.43 0.20
CA GLU A 79 0.81 -10.48 0.96
C GLU A 79 0.55 -9.13 1.63
N VAL A 80 -0.70 -8.64 1.56
CA VAL A 80 -1.10 -7.30 1.99
C VAL A 80 -2.26 -7.37 2.96
N GLY A 81 -2.19 -6.61 4.05
CA GLY A 81 -3.26 -6.51 5.04
C GLY A 81 -2.74 -6.54 6.48
N VAL A 82 -2.86 -5.40 7.20
CA VAL A 82 -2.39 -5.26 8.58
C VAL A 82 -3.08 -6.27 9.51
N GLY A 83 -4.41 -6.31 9.49
CA GLY A 83 -5.18 -7.16 10.41
C GLY A 83 -4.92 -8.66 10.21
N GLN A 84 -4.92 -9.13 8.96
CA GLN A 84 -4.70 -10.54 8.62
C GLN A 84 -3.27 -10.98 8.98
N SER A 85 -2.29 -10.10 8.82
CA SER A 85 -0.88 -10.40 9.13
C SER A 85 -0.65 -10.78 10.59
N MET A 86 -1.51 -10.33 11.50
CA MET A 86 -1.38 -10.60 12.93
C MET A 86 -1.69 -12.04 13.32
N TYR A 87 -2.33 -12.83 12.44
CA TYR A 87 -2.64 -14.23 12.70
C TYR A 87 -2.24 -15.20 11.58
N GLU A 88 -1.92 -14.72 10.37
CA GLU A 88 -1.36 -15.53 9.28
C GLU A 88 0.16 -15.26 9.09
N ILE A 89 0.89 -15.22 10.21
CA ILE A 89 2.28 -14.75 10.27
C ILE A 89 3.19 -15.45 9.27
N ALA A 90 3.15 -16.79 9.24
CA ALA A 90 4.00 -17.61 8.36
C ALA A 90 3.74 -17.32 6.87
N ARG A 91 2.49 -17.05 6.50
CA ARG A 91 2.10 -16.69 5.14
C ARG A 91 2.76 -15.38 4.71
N TYR A 92 2.66 -14.34 5.56
CA TYR A 92 3.25 -13.04 5.28
C TYR A 92 4.77 -13.06 5.23
N VAL A 93 5.43 -13.71 6.21
CA VAL A 93 6.88 -13.87 6.22
C VAL A 93 7.34 -14.71 5.01
N GLY A 94 6.63 -15.78 4.69
CA GLY A 94 6.95 -16.63 3.54
C GLY A 94 6.89 -15.86 2.22
N ALA A 95 5.79 -15.16 1.94
CA ALA A 95 5.63 -14.46 0.68
C ALA A 95 6.54 -13.21 0.59
N ASN A 96 6.55 -12.38 1.64
CA ASN A 96 7.23 -11.10 1.60
C ASN A 96 8.74 -11.24 1.84
N ASP A 97 9.17 -11.89 2.93
CA ASP A 97 10.59 -11.95 3.28
C ASP A 97 11.33 -13.02 2.47
N LEU A 98 10.85 -14.29 2.53
CA LEU A 98 11.50 -15.38 1.81
C LEU A 98 11.38 -15.20 0.29
N GLY A 99 10.21 -14.77 -0.22
CA GLY A 99 10.03 -14.50 -1.64
C GLY A 99 10.97 -13.42 -2.16
N THR A 100 11.19 -12.36 -1.39
CA THR A 100 12.19 -11.32 -1.72
C THR A 100 13.60 -11.90 -1.71
N ALA A 101 13.97 -12.70 -0.70
CA ALA A 101 15.28 -13.32 -0.63
C ALA A 101 15.56 -14.23 -1.84
N VAL A 102 14.60 -15.06 -2.24
CA VAL A 102 14.71 -15.94 -3.44
C VAL A 102 14.90 -15.10 -4.71
N LEU A 103 14.14 -14.00 -4.86
CA LEU A 103 14.29 -13.10 -6.00
C LEU A 103 15.70 -12.49 -6.05
N LEU A 104 16.18 -11.96 -4.92
CA LEU A 104 17.51 -11.32 -4.85
C LEU A 104 18.64 -12.30 -5.10
N GLU A 105 18.58 -13.52 -4.54
CA GLU A 105 19.55 -14.58 -4.84
C GLU A 105 19.56 -14.95 -6.32
N ALA A 106 18.39 -15.02 -6.96
CA ALA A 106 18.30 -15.30 -8.39
C ALA A 106 18.86 -14.15 -9.25
N MET A 107 18.85 -12.92 -8.75
CA MET A 107 19.42 -11.77 -9.46
C MET A 107 20.95 -11.70 -9.42
N ILE A 108 21.65 -12.41 -8.52
CA ILE A 108 23.11 -12.32 -8.34
C ILE A 108 23.86 -12.53 -9.66
N ASP A 109 23.49 -13.56 -10.40
CA ASP A 109 24.15 -13.96 -11.64
C ASP A 109 23.51 -13.36 -12.91
N GLN A 110 22.58 -12.40 -12.75
CA GLN A 110 21.84 -11.78 -13.85
C GLN A 110 22.34 -10.36 -14.14
N PRO A 111 22.30 -9.89 -15.40
CA PRO A 111 22.76 -8.54 -15.78
C PRO A 111 21.76 -7.44 -15.40
N ILE A 112 21.06 -7.58 -14.29
CA ILE A 112 20.02 -6.66 -13.84
C ILE A 112 20.67 -5.45 -13.19
N LYS A 113 20.27 -4.26 -13.66
CA LYS A 113 20.86 -3.00 -13.21
C LYS A 113 19.93 -2.18 -12.33
N LYS A 114 18.63 -2.44 -12.37
CA LYS A 114 17.61 -1.62 -11.71
C LYS A 114 16.62 -2.48 -10.95
N LEU A 115 16.31 -2.05 -9.73
CA LEU A 115 15.34 -2.70 -8.86
C LEU A 115 14.46 -1.63 -8.19
N VAL A 116 13.16 -1.68 -8.36
CA VAL A 116 12.23 -0.84 -7.61
C VAL A 116 11.33 -1.74 -6.77
N VAL A 117 11.30 -1.51 -5.46
CA VAL A 117 10.48 -2.30 -4.53
C VAL A 117 9.35 -1.48 -3.94
N ALA A 118 8.16 -2.07 -3.88
CA ALA A 118 7.05 -1.51 -3.12
C ALA A 118 7.28 -1.72 -1.62
N SER A 119 7.50 -0.63 -0.90
CA SER A 119 7.39 -0.56 0.56
C SER A 119 6.02 0.01 0.95
N SER A 120 5.81 0.41 2.19
CA SER A 120 4.51 0.86 2.69
C SER A 120 4.66 1.94 3.75
N MET A 121 3.70 2.87 3.81
CA MET A 121 3.59 3.83 4.91
C MET A 121 3.40 3.15 6.28
N SER A 122 2.95 1.91 6.30
CA SER A 122 2.75 1.14 7.55
C SER A 122 4.03 0.98 8.37
N VAL A 123 5.22 1.10 7.74
CA VAL A 123 6.51 1.03 8.42
C VAL A 123 6.72 2.18 9.41
N TYR A 124 6.01 3.29 9.23
CA TYR A 124 6.11 4.43 10.12
C TYR A 124 5.38 4.24 11.46
N GLY A 125 4.39 3.35 11.54
CA GLY A 125 3.44 3.37 12.65
C GLY A 125 2.67 4.70 12.65
N GLU A 126 2.62 5.38 13.78
CA GLU A 126 2.11 6.77 13.81
C GLU A 126 2.99 7.67 12.92
N GLY A 127 2.36 8.60 12.22
CA GLY A 127 3.08 9.58 11.41
C GLY A 127 3.88 10.59 12.23
N ARG A 128 4.28 11.68 11.62
CA ARG A 128 4.95 12.78 12.32
C ARG A 128 3.98 13.64 13.08
N TYR A 129 4.47 14.14 14.22
CA TYR A 129 3.76 15.10 15.05
C TYR A 129 4.71 16.17 15.56
N THR A 130 4.12 17.33 15.87
CA THR A 130 4.79 18.40 16.61
C THR A 130 4.07 18.68 17.92
N THR A 131 4.76 19.29 18.87
CA THR A 131 4.14 20.02 19.98
C THR A 131 3.35 21.22 19.42
N PRO A 132 2.46 21.84 20.19
CA PRO A 132 1.82 23.10 19.80
C PRO A 132 2.84 24.23 19.51
N ASP A 133 4.01 24.17 20.15
CA ASP A 133 5.10 25.15 19.95
C ASP A 133 5.96 24.86 18.72
N GLY A 134 5.73 23.74 18.02
CA GLY A 134 6.37 23.39 16.77
C GLY A 134 7.55 22.42 16.86
N ASP A 135 7.89 21.93 18.05
CA ASP A 135 8.99 20.96 18.23
C ASP A 135 8.60 19.61 17.62
N MET A 136 9.46 19.08 16.75
CA MET A 136 9.25 17.79 16.09
C MET A 136 9.48 16.64 17.06
N LEU A 137 8.56 15.69 17.07
CA LEU A 137 8.63 14.47 17.89
C LEU A 137 8.97 13.25 17.03
N GLY A 138 9.91 12.44 17.53
CA GLY A 138 10.42 11.28 16.79
C GLY A 138 9.51 10.05 16.89
N PHE A 139 9.48 9.45 18.07
CA PHE A 139 8.79 8.18 18.32
C PHE A 139 7.58 8.39 19.23
N LEU A 140 6.42 7.98 18.75
CA LEU A 140 5.17 8.16 19.47
C LEU A 140 4.26 6.95 19.34
N ARG A 141 3.66 6.53 20.44
CA ARG A 141 2.61 5.50 20.46
C ARG A 141 1.47 5.91 21.37
N ARG A 142 0.27 5.54 21.00
CA ARG A 142 -0.89 5.64 21.89
C ARG A 142 -0.80 4.58 22.98
N ARG A 143 -1.06 4.96 24.23
CA ARG A 143 -1.10 3.99 25.35
C ARG A 143 -2.37 3.16 25.25
N PRO A 144 -2.33 1.83 25.51
CA PRO A 144 -3.51 0.97 25.44
C PRO A 144 -4.68 1.46 26.30
N GLU A 145 -4.40 2.00 27.49
CA GLU A 145 -5.41 2.54 28.42
C GLU A 145 -6.08 3.79 27.85
N GLN A 146 -5.32 4.64 27.16
CA GLN A 146 -5.83 5.82 26.46
C GLN A 146 -6.82 5.41 25.38
N VAL A 147 -6.44 4.43 24.54
CA VAL A 147 -7.27 3.90 23.46
C VAL A 147 -8.56 3.27 24.01
N LYS A 148 -8.46 2.43 25.06
CA LYS A 148 -9.62 1.83 25.75
C LYS A 148 -10.54 2.87 26.35
N GLY A 149 -10.00 4.01 26.78
CA GLY A 149 -10.76 5.15 27.30
C GLY A 149 -11.38 6.05 26.23
N GLY A 150 -11.28 5.70 24.94
CA GLY A 150 -11.81 6.52 23.84
C GLY A 150 -11.06 7.82 23.58
N GLN A 151 -9.84 7.95 24.12
CA GLN A 151 -8.98 9.10 23.88
C GLN A 151 -8.10 8.81 22.67
N TRP A 152 -8.59 9.15 21.50
CA TRP A 152 -7.98 8.72 20.24
C TRP A 152 -6.72 9.48 19.84
N ASP A 153 -6.63 10.80 20.16
CA ASP A 153 -5.54 11.65 19.70
C ASP A 153 -4.29 11.51 20.61
N LEU A 154 -3.12 11.59 19.99
CA LEU A 154 -1.86 11.53 20.70
C LEU A 154 -1.67 12.78 21.59
N ARG A 155 -1.07 12.54 22.75
CA ARG A 155 -0.72 13.57 23.72
C ARG A 155 0.74 13.42 24.12
N SER A 156 1.35 14.55 24.46
CA SER A 156 2.66 14.61 25.09
C SER A 156 2.61 14.03 26.52
N GLU A 157 3.76 13.88 27.16
CA GLU A 157 3.86 13.37 28.53
C GLU A 157 3.15 14.26 29.55
N ASP A 158 3.15 15.58 29.32
CA ASP A 158 2.46 16.59 30.12
C ASP A 158 0.95 16.74 29.75
N GLY A 159 0.45 15.91 28.84
CA GLY A 159 -0.97 15.82 28.47
C GLY A 159 -1.45 16.81 27.41
N GLN A 160 -0.55 17.58 26.79
CA GLN A 160 -0.92 18.48 25.68
C GLN A 160 -1.28 17.69 24.42
N SER A 161 -2.23 18.17 23.64
CA SER A 161 -2.59 17.57 22.35
C SER A 161 -1.50 17.83 21.32
N LEU A 162 -1.04 16.77 20.64
CA LEU A 162 -0.04 16.85 19.59
C LEU A 162 -0.69 17.15 18.24
N VAL A 163 0.05 17.84 17.38
CA VAL A 163 -0.38 18.23 16.04
C VAL A 163 0.21 17.29 14.99
N PRO A 164 -0.60 16.52 14.24
CA PRO A 164 -0.08 15.71 13.16
C PRO A 164 0.37 16.57 11.98
N VAL A 165 1.56 16.29 11.47
CA VAL A 165 2.18 16.96 10.32
C VAL A 165 2.54 15.97 9.23
N PRO A 166 2.83 16.40 7.97
CA PRO A 166 3.27 15.50 6.91
C PRO A 166 4.47 14.65 7.34
N THR A 167 4.43 13.35 7.03
CA THR A 167 5.46 12.38 7.41
C THR A 167 6.47 12.27 6.30
N ASP A 168 7.72 12.67 6.57
CA ASP A 168 8.86 12.51 5.67
C ASP A 168 9.58 11.17 5.90
N GLU A 169 10.55 10.84 5.04
CA GLU A 169 11.29 9.58 5.07
C GLU A 169 12.29 9.48 6.23
N GLU A 170 12.62 10.59 6.88
CA GLU A 170 13.51 10.63 8.05
C GLU A 170 12.80 10.29 9.36
N LYS A 171 11.45 10.26 9.34
CA LYS A 171 10.69 9.78 10.48
C LYS A 171 11.13 8.35 10.83
N PRO A 172 11.59 8.08 12.07
CA PRO A 172 11.99 6.73 12.48
C PRO A 172 10.86 5.72 12.27
N VAL A 173 11.22 4.52 11.77
CA VAL A 173 10.24 3.44 11.59
C VAL A 173 9.74 2.93 12.94
N ASP A 174 8.45 2.58 13.00
CA ASP A 174 7.80 1.99 14.17
C ASP A 174 6.85 0.86 13.73
N LEU A 175 7.37 -0.36 13.70
CA LEU A 175 6.70 -1.52 13.12
C LEU A 175 5.63 -2.04 14.09
N SER A 176 4.37 -1.72 13.81
CA SER A 176 3.24 -2.05 14.68
C SER A 176 2.48 -3.32 14.27
N SER A 177 2.89 -3.97 13.17
CA SER A 177 2.28 -5.21 12.67
C SER A 177 3.30 -6.10 11.94
N ILE A 178 2.96 -7.38 11.78
CA ILE A 178 3.77 -8.31 10.97
C ILE A 178 3.85 -7.82 9.51
N TYR A 179 2.77 -7.30 8.95
CA TYR A 179 2.79 -6.69 7.62
C TYR A 179 3.81 -5.54 7.52
N ALA A 180 3.81 -4.62 8.49
CA ALA A 180 4.78 -3.52 8.52
C ALA A 180 6.21 -4.04 8.61
N LEU A 181 6.46 -5.05 9.46
CA LEU A 181 7.75 -5.70 9.59
C LEU A 181 8.22 -6.30 8.26
N THR A 182 7.37 -7.10 7.60
CA THR A 182 7.74 -7.74 6.33
C THR A 182 7.94 -6.73 5.20
N LYS A 183 7.15 -5.64 5.14
CA LYS A 183 7.37 -4.56 4.16
C LYS A 183 8.68 -3.82 4.40
N TYR A 184 9.05 -3.60 5.65
CA TYR A 184 10.35 -3.02 5.98
C TYR A 184 11.49 -3.98 5.69
N ALA A 185 11.31 -5.29 5.93
CA ALA A 185 12.29 -6.31 5.57
C ALA A 185 12.54 -6.32 4.05
N GLN A 186 11.48 -6.33 3.21
CA GLN A 186 11.62 -6.22 1.75
C GLN A 186 12.40 -4.96 1.35
N GLU A 187 12.06 -3.79 1.92
CA GLU A 187 12.75 -2.53 1.68
C GLU A 187 14.25 -2.66 1.98
N ARG A 188 14.60 -3.19 3.16
CA ARG A 188 15.99 -3.28 3.60
C ARG A 188 16.78 -4.35 2.85
N GLN A 189 16.19 -5.51 2.58
CA GLN A 189 16.83 -6.57 1.78
C GLN A 189 17.22 -6.05 0.39
N CYS A 190 16.30 -5.36 -0.30
CA CYS A 190 16.57 -4.81 -1.63
C CYS A 190 17.68 -3.75 -1.61
N LEU A 191 17.68 -2.84 -0.63
CA LEU A 191 18.69 -1.78 -0.56
C LEU A 191 20.07 -2.32 -0.15
N ILE A 192 20.15 -3.27 0.78
CA ILE A 192 21.42 -3.94 1.18
C ILE A 192 21.99 -4.72 -0.01
N PHE A 193 21.13 -5.49 -0.71
CA PHE A 193 21.53 -6.23 -1.92
C PHE A 193 22.08 -5.26 -2.98
N ALA A 194 21.39 -4.17 -3.23
CA ALA A 194 21.77 -3.18 -4.23
C ALA A 194 23.15 -2.57 -3.95
N GLU A 195 23.42 -2.21 -2.70
CA GLU A 195 24.73 -1.69 -2.28
C GLU A 195 25.84 -2.74 -2.49
N ALA A 196 25.56 -4.02 -2.13
CA ALA A 196 26.56 -5.09 -2.22
C ALA A 196 26.87 -5.49 -3.68
N TYR A 197 25.88 -5.46 -4.58
CA TYR A 197 26.03 -5.97 -5.95
C TYR A 197 26.05 -4.85 -7.02
N GLY A 198 26.03 -3.59 -6.64
CA GLY A 198 26.09 -2.45 -7.57
C GLY A 198 24.83 -2.31 -8.43
N VAL A 199 23.66 -2.62 -7.87
CA VAL A 199 22.35 -2.44 -8.50
C VAL A 199 21.77 -1.10 -8.07
N GLU A 200 21.14 -0.37 -8.98
CA GLU A 200 20.40 0.85 -8.66
C GLU A 200 19.03 0.47 -8.08
N ALA A 201 18.89 0.41 -6.76
CA ALA A 201 17.61 0.11 -6.12
C ALA A 201 16.91 1.37 -5.56
N VAL A 202 15.58 1.38 -5.65
CA VAL A 202 14.70 2.40 -5.07
C VAL A 202 13.59 1.72 -4.31
N ALA A 203 13.32 2.16 -3.07
CA ALA A 203 12.17 1.70 -2.31
C ALA A 203 11.08 2.80 -2.26
N LEU A 204 9.88 2.46 -2.70
CA LEU A 204 8.74 3.38 -2.69
C LEU A 204 7.81 3.04 -1.52
N ARG A 205 7.71 3.91 -0.52
CA ARG A 205 6.75 3.81 0.58
C ARG A 205 5.40 4.33 0.13
N LEU A 206 4.53 3.41 -0.27
CA LEU A 206 3.20 3.74 -0.78
C LEU A 206 2.27 4.11 0.37
N PHE A 207 1.54 5.22 0.22
CA PHE A 207 0.44 5.58 1.09
C PHE A 207 -0.84 4.84 0.67
N ASN A 208 -2.03 5.30 1.03
CA ASN A 208 -3.25 4.53 0.75
C ASN A 208 -3.58 4.59 -0.75
N VAL A 209 -3.16 3.57 -1.48
CA VAL A 209 -3.41 3.49 -2.93
C VAL A 209 -4.88 3.16 -3.18
N PHE A 210 -5.52 3.89 -4.11
CA PHE A 210 -6.90 3.65 -4.54
C PHE A 210 -7.04 3.74 -6.06
N GLY A 211 -8.10 3.16 -6.59
CA GLY A 211 -8.44 3.22 -8.01
C GLY A 211 -9.14 1.96 -8.50
N ALA A 212 -9.54 1.97 -9.76
CA ALA A 212 -10.18 0.82 -10.40
C ALA A 212 -9.26 -0.42 -10.39
N GLY A 213 -9.84 -1.59 -10.18
CA GLY A 213 -9.11 -2.85 -10.14
C GLY A 213 -8.70 -3.32 -8.74
N GLN A 214 -9.06 -2.61 -7.66
CA GLN A 214 -8.86 -3.11 -6.30
C GLN A 214 -9.70 -4.38 -6.04
N ALA A 215 -9.19 -5.27 -5.18
CA ALA A 215 -9.92 -6.47 -4.75
C ALA A 215 -11.06 -6.10 -3.80
N LEU A 216 -12.21 -5.66 -4.34
CA LEU A 216 -13.36 -5.15 -3.56
C LEU A 216 -13.90 -6.17 -2.56
N SER A 217 -13.90 -7.46 -2.94
CA SER A 217 -14.39 -8.55 -2.07
C SER A 217 -13.35 -9.05 -1.07
N ASN A 218 -12.14 -8.50 -1.06
CA ASN A 218 -11.13 -8.81 -0.05
C ASN A 218 -11.28 -7.85 1.15
N PRO A 219 -11.73 -8.33 2.32
CA PRO A 219 -12.01 -7.46 3.47
C PRO A 219 -10.75 -6.84 4.10
N TYR A 220 -9.56 -7.30 3.74
CA TYR A 220 -8.26 -6.77 4.21
C TYR A 220 -7.64 -5.76 3.25
N THR A 221 -8.32 -5.45 2.15
CA THR A 221 -7.92 -4.40 1.21
C THR A 221 -8.10 -2.99 1.80
N GLY A 222 -7.70 -1.95 1.06
CA GLY A 222 -7.74 -0.56 1.55
C GLY A 222 -9.14 -0.07 1.96
N VAL A 223 -9.18 0.90 2.85
CA VAL A 223 -10.41 1.41 3.47
C VAL A 223 -11.45 1.90 2.45
N LEU A 224 -11.00 2.54 1.34
CA LEU A 224 -11.91 3.04 0.30
C LEU A 224 -12.65 1.90 -0.42
N ALA A 225 -11.96 0.80 -0.73
CA ALA A 225 -12.56 -0.37 -1.35
C ALA A 225 -13.58 -1.05 -0.40
N ASN A 226 -13.27 -1.12 0.91
CA ASN A 226 -14.22 -1.60 1.91
C ASN A 226 -15.49 -0.74 1.99
N PHE A 227 -15.34 0.58 1.98
CA PHE A 227 -16.48 1.49 1.97
C PHE A 227 -17.31 1.34 0.70
N ALA A 228 -16.65 1.24 -0.46
CA ALA A 228 -17.30 1.04 -1.73
C ALA A 228 -18.10 -0.27 -1.78
N ALA A 229 -17.51 -1.38 -1.32
CA ALA A 229 -18.21 -2.68 -1.25
C ALA A 229 -19.45 -2.61 -0.36
N ARG A 230 -19.37 -1.95 0.80
CA ARG A 230 -20.52 -1.78 1.69
C ARG A 230 -21.62 -0.92 1.07
N LEU A 231 -21.26 0.25 0.54
CA LEU A 231 -22.22 1.15 -0.11
C LEU A 231 -22.89 0.50 -1.33
N ALA A 232 -22.14 -0.26 -2.16
CA ALA A 232 -22.70 -1.02 -3.26
C ALA A 232 -23.72 -2.08 -2.81
N ASN A 233 -23.62 -2.56 -1.57
CA ASN A 233 -24.59 -3.47 -0.94
C ASN A 233 -25.60 -2.73 -0.04
N HIS A 234 -25.76 -1.41 -0.21
CA HIS A 234 -26.66 -0.55 0.58
C HIS A 234 -26.44 -0.64 2.10
N GLN A 235 -25.18 -0.86 2.53
CA GLN A 235 -24.78 -0.91 3.92
C GLN A 235 -23.93 0.30 4.30
N PRO A 236 -24.05 0.84 5.54
CA PRO A 236 -23.23 1.96 5.97
C PRO A 236 -21.74 1.58 6.05
N PRO A 237 -20.82 2.45 5.61
CA PRO A 237 -19.38 2.29 5.87
C PRO A 237 -19.10 2.13 7.36
N LEU A 238 -18.30 1.12 7.75
CA LEU A 238 -17.91 0.93 9.16
C LEU A 238 -16.63 1.68 9.46
N ILE A 239 -16.67 2.58 10.40
CA ILE A 239 -15.52 3.41 10.78
C ILE A 239 -15.11 3.08 12.22
N PHE A 240 -13.88 2.60 12.37
CA PHE A 240 -13.26 2.40 13.67
C PHE A 240 -12.89 3.74 14.33
N GLU A 241 -12.69 3.76 15.63
CA GLU A 241 -12.49 4.97 16.44
C GLU A 241 -13.64 5.98 16.24
N ASP A 242 -13.32 7.26 16.07
CA ASP A 242 -14.26 8.37 15.88
C ASP A 242 -14.33 8.93 14.45
N GLY A 243 -13.60 8.29 13.50
CA GLY A 243 -13.54 8.72 12.11
C GLY A 243 -12.65 9.92 11.81
N ASN A 244 -12.00 10.51 12.81
CA ASN A 244 -11.12 11.67 12.61
C ASN A 244 -9.66 11.29 12.28
N GLN A 245 -9.32 9.99 12.26
CA GLN A 245 -8.00 9.54 11.82
C GLN A 245 -7.72 9.99 10.39
N ARG A 246 -6.47 10.43 10.14
CA ARG A 246 -6.05 11.01 8.87
C ARG A 246 -5.18 10.05 8.07
N ARG A 247 -5.46 9.97 6.77
CA ARG A 247 -4.68 9.21 5.77
C ARG A 247 -4.44 10.06 4.54
N ASP A 248 -3.45 9.67 3.76
CA ASP A 248 -3.19 10.17 2.42
C ASP A 248 -3.66 9.13 1.41
N PHE A 249 -4.47 9.54 0.44
CA PHE A 249 -4.98 8.69 -0.63
C PHE A 249 -4.33 9.08 -1.95
N VAL A 250 -3.57 8.16 -2.53
CA VAL A 250 -2.88 8.33 -3.80
C VAL A 250 -3.50 7.44 -4.88
N HIS A 251 -3.75 8.00 -6.04
CA HIS A 251 -4.37 7.25 -7.14
C HIS A 251 -3.37 6.27 -7.75
N VAL A 252 -3.85 5.07 -8.12
CA VAL A 252 -3.00 3.99 -8.64
C VAL A 252 -2.24 4.36 -9.91
N ARG A 253 -2.77 5.22 -10.79
CA ARG A 253 -2.06 5.70 -11.98
C ARG A 253 -0.87 6.60 -11.61
N ASP A 254 -1.01 7.44 -10.58
CA ASP A 254 0.12 8.24 -10.09
C ASP A 254 1.18 7.34 -9.45
N VAL A 255 0.77 6.28 -8.75
CA VAL A 255 1.68 5.24 -8.22
C VAL A 255 2.42 4.53 -9.36
N ALA A 256 1.72 4.11 -10.41
CA ALA A 256 2.34 3.48 -11.59
C ALA A 256 3.39 4.37 -12.24
N LYS A 257 3.06 5.66 -12.43
CA LYS A 257 4.01 6.68 -12.91
C LYS A 257 5.23 6.80 -12.00
N ALA A 258 5.04 6.77 -10.67
CA ALA A 258 6.15 6.84 -9.72
C ALA A 258 7.10 5.63 -9.85
N PHE A 259 6.58 4.42 -10.07
CA PHE A 259 7.42 3.23 -10.33
C PHE A 259 8.27 3.38 -11.60
N ARG A 260 7.68 3.87 -12.69
CA ARG A 260 8.44 4.14 -13.93
C ARG A 260 9.50 5.22 -13.70
N LEU A 261 9.14 6.33 -13.07
CA LEU A 261 10.10 7.39 -12.77
C LEU A 261 11.26 6.88 -11.90
N ALA A 262 10.99 6.01 -10.92
CA ALA A 262 12.03 5.40 -10.09
C ALA A 262 13.00 4.51 -10.90
N LEU A 263 12.53 3.83 -11.95
CA LEU A 263 13.41 3.12 -12.88
C LEU A 263 14.27 4.06 -13.73
N GLU A 264 13.74 5.23 -14.10
CA GLU A 264 14.36 6.15 -15.06
C GLU A 264 15.33 7.15 -14.43
N LYS A 265 15.11 7.55 -13.17
CA LYS A 265 15.84 8.64 -12.51
C LYS A 265 17.05 8.15 -11.71
N PRO A 266 18.29 8.33 -12.21
CA PRO A 266 19.50 7.85 -11.51
C PRO A 266 19.68 8.43 -10.12
N LYS A 267 19.21 9.68 -9.87
CA LYS A 267 19.28 10.32 -8.55
C LYS A 267 18.47 9.62 -7.46
N ALA A 268 17.53 8.78 -7.85
CA ALA A 268 16.71 7.99 -6.91
C ALA A 268 17.43 6.73 -6.40
N ALA A 269 18.53 6.31 -7.01
CA ALA A 269 19.26 5.11 -6.62
C ALA A 269 19.71 5.16 -5.15
N GLY A 270 19.48 4.07 -4.42
CA GLY A 270 19.75 3.95 -2.99
C GLY A 270 18.73 4.65 -2.09
N GLN A 271 17.69 5.27 -2.64
CA GLN A 271 16.76 6.08 -1.87
C GLN A 271 15.49 5.31 -1.45
N VAL A 272 14.96 5.75 -0.31
CA VAL A 272 13.59 5.47 0.13
C VAL A 272 12.78 6.73 -0.16
N ILE A 273 11.60 6.59 -0.80
CA ILE A 273 10.80 7.73 -1.27
C ILE A 273 9.32 7.49 -0.98
N ASN A 274 8.67 8.46 -0.34
CA ASN A 274 7.23 8.44 -0.09
C ASN A 274 6.44 8.72 -1.39
N ILE A 275 5.43 7.89 -1.65
CA ILE A 275 4.49 8.11 -2.75
C ILE A 275 3.08 8.26 -2.17
N GLY A 276 2.61 9.48 -2.16
CA GLY A 276 1.32 9.93 -1.66
C GLY A 276 0.75 11.06 -2.51
N SER A 277 -0.42 11.56 -2.15
CA SER A 277 -1.00 12.78 -2.74
C SER A 277 -0.47 14.06 -2.10
N GLY A 278 0.14 13.96 -0.92
CA GLY A 278 0.54 15.10 -0.09
C GLY A 278 -0.64 15.76 0.62
N ARG A 279 -1.83 15.11 0.65
CA ARG A 279 -3.03 15.60 1.32
C ARG A 279 -3.49 14.67 2.42
N ALA A 280 -3.96 15.28 3.52
CA ALA A 280 -4.52 14.57 4.66
C ALA A 280 -6.04 14.56 4.58
N TYR A 281 -6.65 13.38 4.54
CA TYR A 281 -8.11 13.18 4.55
C TYR A 281 -8.54 12.50 5.84
N ARG A 282 -9.62 12.99 6.48
CA ARG A 282 -10.26 12.26 7.58
C ARG A 282 -11.04 11.09 7.02
N ILE A 283 -10.99 9.96 7.70
CA ILE A 283 -11.68 8.74 7.22
C ILE A 283 -13.19 8.93 7.09
N LYS A 284 -13.82 9.69 8.02
CA LYS A 284 -15.24 10.00 7.92
C LYS A 284 -15.58 10.86 6.69
N ASP A 285 -14.71 11.84 6.35
CA ASP A 285 -14.93 12.70 5.19
C ASP A 285 -14.81 11.88 3.88
N VAL A 286 -13.87 10.93 3.83
CA VAL A 286 -13.74 9.99 2.71
C VAL A 286 -14.99 9.12 2.54
N ALA A 287 -15.57 8.64 3.64
CA ALA A 287 -16.80 7.85 3.59
C ALA A 287 -17.98 8.67 3.02
N THR A 288 -18.10 9.93 3.45
CA THR A 288 -19.13 10.86 2.96
C THR A 288 -18.93 11.17 1.47
N LEU A 289 -17.70 11.57 1.08
CA LEU A 289 -17.37 11.85 -0.34
C LEU A 289 -17.69 10.67 -1.26
N LEU A 290 -17.43 9.45 -0.80
CA LEU A 290 -17.72 8.25 -1.59
C LEU A 290 -19.24 7.98 -1.66
N ALA A 291 -19.98 8.14 -0.55
CA ALA A 291 -21.42 7.99 -0.53
C ALA A 291 -22.10 9.00 -1.49
N ASP A 292 -21.67 10.26 -1.44
CA ASP A 292 -22.14 11.32 -2.34
C ASP A 292 -21.85 10.97 -3.81
N ALA A 293 -20.63 10.53 -4.10
CA ALA A 293 -20.24 10.13 -5.46
C ALA A 293 -21.03 8.92 -5.99
N MET A 294 -21.54 8.06 -5.10
CA MET A 294 -22.38 6.90 -5.44
C MET A 294 -23.88 7.23 -5.48
N GLY A 295 -24.30 8.48 -5.18
CA GLY A 295 -25.72 8.87 -5.08
C GLY A 295 -26.43 8.24 -3.87
N LEU A 296 -25.69 7.98 -2.80
CA LEU A 296 -26.14 7.30 -1.57
C LEU A 296 -25.96 8.20 -0.32
N GLU A 297 -26.20 9.49 -0.46
CA GLU A 297 -26.00 10.52 0.59
C GLU A 297 -26.84 10.24 1.84
N ASN A 298 -27.92 9.47 1.72
CA ASN A 298 -28.77 9.04 2.82
C ASN A 298 -28.16 7.92 3.67
N ILE A 299 -27.06 7.30 3.24
CA ILE A 299 -26.37 6.25 3.97
C ILE A 299 -25.18 6.85 4.75
N ALA A 300 -25.43 7.31 5.98
CA ALA A 300 -24.39 7.82 6.85
C ALA A 300 -23.46 6.68 7.35
N PRO A 301 -22.16 6.96 7.54
CA PRO A 301 -21.24 5.98 8.09
C PRO A 301 -21.57 5.64 9.55
N GLU A 302 -21.33 4.37 9.93
CA GLU A 302 -21.46 3.88 11.30
C GLU A 302 -20.11 4.03 12.04
N ILE A 303 -20.10 4.86 13.08
CA ILE A 303 -18.93 5.08 13.95
C ILE A 303 -18.94 4.03 15.06
N LEU A 304 -17.93 3.16 15.08
CA LEU A 304 -17.90 2.01 15.99
C LEU A 304 -17.40 2.36 17.41
N ASN A 305 -16.63 3.43 17.56
CA ASN A 305 -15.93 3.78 18.80
C ASN A 305 -15.12 2.60 19.39
N LYS A 306 -14.54 1.78 18.51
CA LYS A 306 -13.66 0.64 18.82
C LYS A 306 -12.35 0.81 18.08
N ALA A 307 -11.23 0.39 18.65
CA ALA A 307 -9.93 0.38 18.01
C ALA A 307 -9.51 -1.04 17.58
N ARG A 308 -8.76 -1.13 16.50
CA ARG A 308 -8.08 -2.37 16.10
C ARG A 308 -6.63 -2.35 16.57
N SER A 309 -6.12 -3.52 16.95
CA SER A 309 -4.69 -3.66 17.24
C SER A 309 -3.85 -3.32 16.02
N GLY A 310 -2.83 -2.50 16.21
CA GLY A 310 -1.95 -2.03 15.13
C GLY A 310 -2.48 -0.86 14.28
N ASP A 311 -3.70 -0.37 14.55
CA ASP A 311 -4.20 0.85 13.89
C ASP A 311 -3.42 2.10 14.36
N ILE A 312 -3.14 2.95 13.41
CA ILE A 312 -2.46 4.23 13.60
C ILE A 312 -3.47 5.38 13.50
N ARG A 313 -3.26 6.45 14.29
CA ARG A 313 -4.16 7.60 14.32
C ARG A 313 -4.00 8.46 13.07
N ASN A 314 -2.79 8.95 12.81
CA ASN A 314 -2.55 9.81 11.66
C ASN A 314 -1.24 9.42 10.97
N CYS A 315 -1.30 9.28 9.63
CA CYS A 315 -0.12 9.21 8.79
C CYS A 315 -0.50 9.67 7.37
N PHE A 316 0.12 10.74 6.90
CA PHE A 316 -0.01 11.30 5.56
C PHE A 316 1.33 11.82 5.07
N ALA A 317 1.55 11.82 3.75
CA ALA A 317 2.86 11.96 3.17
C ALA A 317 3.38 13.40 3.13
N ASP A 318 4.66 13.58 3.44
CA ASP A 318 5.48 14.59 2.78
C ASP A 318 6.03 13.96 1.50
N ILE A 319 5.77 14.60 0.35
CA ILE A 319 6.20 14.14 -0.98
C ILE A 319 7.31 15.01 -1.58
N SER A 320 7.95 15.86 -0.77
CA SER A 320 9.00 16.78 -1.24
C SER A 320 10.16 16.04 -1.88
N LYS A 321 10.57 14.92 -1.30
CA LYS A 321 11.64 14.06 -1.84
C LYS A 321 11.25 13.41 -3.16
N ALA A 322 10.00 12.98 -3.32
CA ALA A 322 9.49 12.45 -4.59
C ALA A 322 9.50 13.53 -5.70
N ARG A 323 9.13 14.75 -5.36
CA ARG A 323 9.21 15.89 -6.28
C ARG A 323 10.65 16.17 -6.72
N GLU A 324 11.56 16.22 -5.77
CA GLU A 324 12.96 16.55 -6.01
C GLU A 324 13.68 15.47 -6.84
N LEU A 325 13.56 14.20 -6.46
CA LEU A 325 14.35 13.12 -7.02
C LEU A 325 13.72 12.49 -8.26
N LEU A 326 12.39 12.42 -8.31
CA LEU A 326 11.64 11.77 -9.39
C LEU A 326 11.00 12.79 -10.35
N GLY A 327 10.80 14.03 -9.92
CA GLY A 327 9.90 14.97 -10.61
C GLY A 327 8.43 14.50 -10.51
N PHE A 328 8.09 13.79 -9.43
CA PHE A 328 6.77 13.24 -9.21
C PHE A 328 5.78 14.32 -8.78
N GLU A 329 4.68 14.44 -9.51
CA GLU A 329 3.52 15.24 -9.12
C GLU A 329 2.26 14.39 -9.25
N PRO A 330 1.48 14.24 -8.17
CA PRO A 330 0.20 13.54 -8.24
C PRO A 330 -0.80 14.38 -9.04
N THR A 331 -1.46 13.76 -10.00
CA THR A 331 -2.40 14.42 -10.92
C THR A 331 -3.85 14.00 -10.69
N HIS A 332 -4.07 12.89 -9.98
CA HIS A 332 -5.37 12.31 -9.71
C HIS A 332 -5.71 12.46 -8.22
N MET A 333 -6.29 13.60 -7.85
CA MET A 333 -6.77 13.82 -6.47
C MET A 333 -8.02 13.02 -6.18
N LEU A 334 -8.25 12.66 -4.92
CA LEU A 334 -9.37 11.80 -4.50
C LEU A 334 -10.71 12.35 -5.02
N GLU A 335 -10.97 13.65 -4.81
CA GLU A 335 -12.23 14.29 -5.18
C GLU A 335 -12.56 14.19 -6.67
N ASN A 336 -11.53 14.28 -7.52
CA ASN A 336 -11.68 14.27 -8.98
C ASN A 336 -11.66 12.85 -9.57
N SER A 337 -11.29 11.85 -8.76
CA SER A 337 -11.09 10.46 -9.21
C SER A 337 -12.18 9.50 -8.74
N LEU A 338 -13.13 9.97 -7.91
CA LEU A 338 -14.21 9.13 -7.39
C LEU A 338 -15.20 8.73 -8.49
N GLY A 339 -15.50 9.59 -9.47
CA GLY A 339 -16.43 9.26 -10.55
C GLY A 339 -16.07 7.98 -11.30
N PRO A 340 -14.88 7.89 -11.94
CA PRO A 340 -14.40 6.67 -12.59
C PRO A 340 -14.27 5.46 -11.65
N PHE A 341 -13.93 5.69 -10.39
CA PHE A 341 -13.86 4.63 -9.38
C PHE A 341 -15.25 4.05 -9.09
N VAL A 342 -16.25 4.88 -8.89
CA VAL A 342 -17.66 4.47 -8.65
C VAL A 342 -18.25 3.73 -9.84
N GLU A 343 -18.00 4.21 -11.06
CA GLU A 343 -18.41 3.52 -12.29
C GLU A 343 -17.82 2.11 -12.37
N TRP A 344 -16.54 1.97 -12.02
CA TRP A 344 -15.91 0.65 -11.96
C TRP A 344 -16.53 -0.22 -10.85
N VAL A 345 -16.78 0.31 -9.64
CA VAL A 345 -17.42 -0.42 -8.52
C VAL A 345 -18.78 -0.96 -8.93
N ALA A 346 -19.60 -0.17 -9.62
CA ALA A 346 -20.94 -0.57 -10.09
C ALA A 346 -20.90 -1.79 -11.01
N ASN A 347 -19.82 -1.97 -11.77
CA ASN A 347 -19.66 -3.07 -12.74
C ASN A 347 -18.88 -4.27 -12.14
N ALA A 348 -18.25 -4.13 -10.98
CA ALA A 348 -17.32 -5.14 -10.43
C ALA A 348 -17.99 -6.23 -9.58
N GLY A 349 -19.30 -6.12 -9.28
CA GLY A 349 -20.01 -7.15 -8.50
C GLY A 349 -19.47 -7.35 -7.09
N ALA A 350 -19.19 -6.28 -6.36
CA ALA A 350 -18.56 -6.31 -5.04
C ALA A 350 -19.37 -7.08 -3.99
N ILE A 351 -18.75 -8.04 -3.31
CA ILE A 351 -19.32 -8.76 -2.17
C ILE A 351 -18.83 -8.11 -0.88
N ASP A 352 -19.75 -7.67 -0.01
CA ASP A 352 -19.39 -7.16 1.32
C ASP A 352 -18.99 -8.31 2.26
N ARG A 353 -17.72 -8.32 2.68
CA ARG A 353 -17.17 -9.25 3.69
C ARG A 353 -16.69 -8.52 4.95
N ALA A 354 -17.07 -7.27 5.16
CA ALA A 354 -16.62 -6.49 6.32
C ALA A 354 -17.09 -7.10 7.66
N ALA A 355 -18.29 -7.68 7.71
CA ALA A 355 -18.79 -8.38 8.88
C ALA A 355 -17.95 -9.64 9.21
N GLU A 356 -17.50 -10.37 8.20
CA GLU A 356 -16.62 -11.52 8.35
C GLU A 356 -15.26 -11.10 8.93
N MET A 357 -14.63 -10.07 8.37
CA MET A 357 -13.38 -9.51 8.88
C MET A 357 -13.53 -9.06 10.35
N LYS A 358 -14.59 -8.30 10.67
CA LYS A 358 -14.85 -7.84 12.04
C LYS A 358 -14.93 -9.02 13.01
N ARG A 359 -15.70 -10.06 12.69
CA ARG A 359 -15.81 -11.28 13.51
C ARG A 359 -14.46 -11.96 13.70
N HIS A 360 -13.67 -12.14 12.64
CA HIS A 360 -12.35 -12.76 12.72
C HIS A 360 -11.39 -12.00 13.63
N LEU A 361 -11.45 -10.66 13.63
CA LEU A 361 -10.62 -9.83 14.51
C LEU A 361 -11.13 -9.86 15.97
N GLU A 362 -12.44 -9.83 16.19
CA GLU A 362 -13.05 -9.91 17.53
C GLU A 362 -12.77 -11.25 18.20
N GLU A 363 -12.94 -12.37 17.49
CA GLU A 363 -12.66 -13.74 17.98
C GLU A 363 -11.19 -13.94 18.41
N ARG A 364 -10.28 -13.14 17.86
CA ARG A 364 -8.83 -13.16 18.18
C ARG A 364 -8.40 -12.09 19.16
N GLY A 365 -9.34 -11.30 19.70
CA GLY A 365 -9.03 -10.20 20.63
C GLY A 365 -8.25 -9.03 20.01
N LEU A 366 -8.33 -8.88 18.68
CA LEU A 366 -7.63 -7.82 17.93
C LEU A 366 -8.47 -6.54 17.80
N VAL A 367 -9.66 -6.48 18.36
CA VAL A 367 -10.54 -5.30 18.46
C VAL A 367 -10.88 -5.05 19.92
N SER A 368 -10.76 -3.81 20.36
CA SER A 368 -11.04 -3.36 21.73
C SER A 368 -11.95 -2.13 21.76
#